data_978514511ded92b1dd2810fc250a935d
#
_entry.id   978514511ded92b1dd2810fc250a935d
#
_cell.length_a   1.000
_cell.length_b   1.000
_cell.length_c   1.000
_cell.angle_alpha   90.00
_cell.angle_beta   90.00
_cell.angle_gamma   90.00
#
_symmetry.space_group_name_H-M   'P 1'
#
loop_
_entity.id
_entity.type
_entity.pdbx_description
1 polymer ?
#
loop_
_entity_poly.entity_id
_entity_poly.type
_entity_poly.pdbx_seq_one_letter_code
_entity_poly.pdbx_strand_id
1 'polypeptide(L)'
;KTEEKNNIVKSPMVGTFYLKPSPTSNAYVEVGKEVKKGDTLCIIEAMKLMNEIESDYNGKIEKILVEDGQPVEYGTPLFEIA
;
A
#
# COMPACT_ATOMS: atom_id res chain seq x y z
N LYS A 1 -2.70 4.91 30.35
CA LYS A 1 -3.39 4.51 29.14
C LYS A 1 -2.45 4.33 27.98
N THR A 2 -2.58 3.22 27.29
CA THR A 2 -1.71 2.89 26.18
C THR A 2 -2.44 3.13 24.87
N GLU A 3 -1.80 3.84 24.02
CA GLU A 3 -2.33 4.08 22.70
C GLU A 3 -1.83 3.05 21.75
N GLU A 4 -2.74 2.43 21.06
CA GLU A 4 -2.34 1.47 20.05
C GLU A 4 -1.89 2.19 18.81
N LYS A 5 -0.77 1.75 18.30
CA LYS A 5 -0.25 2.32 17.07
C LYS A 5 -0.42 1.32 15.96
N ASN A 6 -1.01 1.80 14.89
CA ASN A 6 -1.15 0.96 13.72
C ASN A 6 0.17 0.86 13.01
N ASN A 7 0.31 -0.16 12.20
CA ASN A 7 1.50 -0.39 11.40
C ASN A 7 1.39 0.41 10.12
N ILE A 8 2.49 1.01 9.71
CA ILE A 8 2.54 1.83 8.51
C ILE A 8 3.37 1.11 7.46
N VAL A 9 2.78 0.89 6.29
CA VAL A 9 3.50 0.37 5.14
C VAL A 9 4.01 1.56 4.36
N LYS A 10 5.31 1.61 4.13
CA LYS A 10 5.96 2.72 3.45
C LYS A 10 6.49 2.28 2.11
N SER A 11 6.60 3.24 1.20
CA SER A 11 7.14 2.93 -0.12
C SER A 11 8.63 2.56 -0.01
N PRO A 12 9.02 1.44 -0.61
CA PRO A 12 10.43 1.05 -0.58
C PRO A 12 11.25 1.70 -1.71
N MET A 13 10.63 2.54 -2.52
CA MET A 13 11.32 3.09 -3.68
C MET A 13 10.61 4.34 -4.17
N VAL A 14 11.30 5.09 -5.02
CA VAL A 14 10.72 6.24 -5.71
C VAL A 14 9.95 5.71 -6.92
N GLY A 15 8.73 6.19 -7.11
CA GLY A 15 7.95 5.77 -8.27
C GLY A 15 6.56 6.33 -8.23
N THR A 16 5.66 5.70 -8.98
CA THR A 16 4.25 6.07 -9.03
C THR A 16 3.42 4.97 -8.39
N PHE A 17 2.56 5.39 -7.48
CA PHE A 17 1.71 4.47 -6.71
C PHE A 17 0.45 4.15 -7.50
N TYR A 18 0.11 2.85 -7.59
CA TYR A 18 -1.15 2.41 -8.18
C TYR A 18 -1.81 1.41 -7.26
N LEU A 19 -3.12 1.61 -7.03
CA LEU A 19 -3.91 0.67 -6.24
C LEU A 19 -4.36 -0.53 -7.05
N LYS A 20 -4.32 -0.43 -8.37
CA LYS A 20 -4.83 -1.45 -9.27
C LYS A 20 -3.76 -1.87 -10.24
N PRO A 21 -3.80 -3.14 -10.68
CA PRO A 21 -2.83 -3.58 -11.69
C PRO A 21 -3.06 -2.94 -13.06
N SER A 22 -4.30 -2.50 -13.32
CA SER A 22 -4.62 -1.79 -14.57
C SER A 22 -5.82 -0.92 -14.32
N PRO A 23 -6.09 0.05 -15.23
CA PRO A 23 -7.23 0.96 -15.03
C PRO A 23 -8.59 0.26 -14.96
N THR A 24 -8.71 -0.93 -15.56
CA THR A 24 -9.98 -1.65 -15.59
C THR A 24 -10.04 -2.75 -14.54
N SER A 25 -9.02 -2.92 -13.74
CA SER A 25 -8.99 -3.96 -12.72
C SER A 25 -9.50 -3.43 -11.40
N ASN A 26 -9.88 -4.35 -10.51
CA ASN A 26 -10.21 -3.98 -9.14
C ASN A 26 -8.94 -3.64 -8.38
N ALA A 27 -9.09 -2.80 -7.36
CA ALA A 27 -7.98 -2.51 -6.46
C ALA A 27 -7.60 -3.77 -5.71
N TYR A 28 -6.32 -3.86 -5.35
CA TYR A 28 -5.86 -4.99 -4.54
C TYR A 28 -6.51 -4.98 -3.17
N VAL A 29 -6.67 -3.79 -2.58
CA VAL A 29 -7.24 -3.67 -1.25
C VAL A 29 -8.13 -2.44 -1.18
N GLU A 30 -8.97 -2.41 -0.13
CA GLU A 30 -9.82 -1.27 0.21
C GLU A 30 -9.76 -1.09 1.71
N VAL A 31 -10.15 0.09 2.16
CA VAL A 31 -10.29 0.32 3.59
C VAL A 31 -11.28 -0.71 4.16
N GLY A 32 -10.87 -1.36 5.24
CA GLY A 32 -11.67 -2.39 5.89
C GLY A 32 -11.31 -3.81 5.50
N LYS A 33 -10.49 -4.00 4.45
CA LYS A 33 -10.12 -5.34 4.03
C LYS A 33 -9.09 -5.93 4.97
N GLU A 34 -9.26 -7.19 5.30
CA GLU A 34 -8.26 -7.90 6.08
C GLU A 34 -7.16 -8.40 5.16
N VAL A 35 -5.92 -8.23 5.61
CA VAL A 35 -4.76 -8.63 4.86
C VAL A 35 -3.85 -9.45 5.75
N LYS A 36 -3.02 -10.26 5.10
CA LYS A 36 -2.03 -11.08 5.77
C LYS A 36 -0.67 -10.72 5.21
N LYS A 37 0.34 -10.97 6.01
CA LYS A 37 1.71 -10.80 5.56
C LYS A 37 1.90 -11.54 4.24
N GLY A 38 2.44 -10.84 3.25
CA GLY A 38 2.66 -11.38 1.92
C GLY A 38 1.57 -11.04 0.92
N ASP A 39 0.43 -10.54 1.38
CA ASP A 39 -0.62 -10.12 0.43
C ASP A 39 -0.17 -8.88 -0.32
N THR A 40 -0.49 -8.82 -1.61
CA THR A 40 -0.17 -7.66 -2.44
C THR A 40 -1.12 -6.52 -2.09
N LEU A 41 -0.55 -5.36 -1.79
CA LEU A 41 -1.33 -4.18 -1.43
C LEU A 41 -1.46 -3.19 -2.57
N CYS A 42 -0.41 -3.05 -3.36
CA CYS A 42 -0.37 -2.02 -4.40
C CYS A 42 0.79 -2.30 -5.33
N ILE A 43 0.93 -1.42 -6.33
CA ILE A 43 2.06 -1.45 -7.24
C ILE A 43 2.76 -0.11 -7.18
N ILE A 44 4.09 -0.14 -7.19
CA ILE A 44 4.89 1.07 -7.41
C ILE A 44 5.58 0.88 -8.75
N GLU A 45 5.25 1.76 -9.69
CA GLU A 45 5.93 1.74 -10.98
C GLU A 45 7.19 2.56 -10.88
N ALA A 46 8.32 1.93 -11.13
CA ALA A 46 9.62 2.57 -11.04
C ALA A 46 10.48 2.06 -12.18
N MET A 47 11.07 2.97 -12.94
CA MET A 47 12.01 2.61 -14.00
C MET A 47 11.40 1.60 -14.97
N LYS A 48 10.14 1.83 -15.34
CA LYS A 48 9.40 1.02 -16.30
C LYS A 48 9.11 -0.39 -15.82
N LEU A 49 9.25 -0.62 -14.50
CA LEU A 49 8.93 -1.91 -13.91
C LEU A 49 7.77 -1.71 -12.93
N MET A 50 6.86 -2.69 -12.93
CA MET A 50 5.72 -2.68 -12.01
C MET A 50 6.07 -3.55 -10.84
N ASN A 51 6.35 -2.92 -9.69
CA ASN A 51 6.79 -3.64 -8.50
C ASN A 51 5.61 -3.83 -7.56
N GLU A 52 5.28 -5.06 -7.26
CA GLU A 52 4.20 -5.36 -6.31
C GLU A 52 4.73 -5.19 -4.90
N ILE A 53 3.97 -4.47 -4.10
CA ILE A 53 4.33 -4.20 -2.71
C ILE A 53 3.45 -5.05 -1.83
N GLU A 54 4.05 -5.86 -0.98
CA GLU A 54 3.35 -6.81 -0.13
C GLU A 54 3.28 -6.29 1.29
N SER A 55 2.25 -6.74 1.98
CA SER A 55 2.09 -6.39 3.39
C SER A 55 3.15 -7.11 4.23
N ASP A 56 3.75 -6.38 5.15
CA ASP A 56 4.62 -6.98 6.17
C ASP A 56 3.85 -7.33 7.43
N TYR A 57 2.55 -7.09 7.43
CA TYR A 57 1.74 -7.19 8.64
C TYR A 57 0.45 -7.93 8.37
N ASN A 58 -0.07 -8.59 9.42
CA ASN A 58 -1.43 -9.11 9.41
C ASN A 58 -2.32 -8.05 10.03
N GLY A 59 -3.51 -7.85 9.48
CA GLY A 59 -4.44 -6.91 10.07
C GLY A 59 -5.46 -6.42 9.06
N LYS A 60 -6.00 -5.26 9.33
CA LYS A 60 -7.04 -4.67 8.50
C LYS A 60 -6.56 -3.33 7.96
N ILE A 61 -6.83 -3.06 6.70
CA ILE A 61 -6.51 -1.76 6.11
C ILE A 61 -7.35 -0.70 6.78
N GLU A 62 -6.70 0.15 7.56
CA GLU A 62 -7.39 1.21 8.27
C GLU A 62 -7.48 2.46 7.42
N LYS A 63 -6.39 2.79 6.73
CA LYS A 63 -6.33 3.96 5.89
C LYS A 63 -5.45 3.69 4.69
N ILE A 64 -5.80 4.31 3.57
CA ILE A 64 -4.95 4.37 2.38
C ILE A 64 -4.51 5.83 2.30
N LEU A 65 -3.21 6.06 2.43
CA LEU A 65 -2.67 7.39 2.68
C LEU A 65 -2.26 8.14 1.43
N VAL A 66 -2.38 7.51 0.27
CA VAL A 66 -2.00 8.11 -1.01
C VAL A 66 -3.09 7.80 -2.03
N GLU A 67 -3.07 8.54 -3.14
CA GLU A 67 -4.07 8.37 -4.18
C GLU A 67 -3.49 7.59 -5.34
N ASP A 68 -4.36 6.88 -6.05
CA ASP A 68 -3.98 6.15 -7.25
C ASP A 68 -3.34 7.11 -8.24
N GLY A 69 -2.16 6.75 -8.74
CA GLY A 69 -1.42 7.58 -9.68
C GLY A 69 -0.53 8.63 -9.05
N GLN A 70 -0.42 8.64 -7.73
CA GLN A 70 0.35 9.65 -7.02
C GLN A 70 1.85 9.30 -7.05
N PRO A 71 2.71 10.29 -7.33
CA PRO A 71 4.16 10.05 -7.19
C PRO A 71 4.52 9.87 -5.72
N VAL A 72 5.39 8.92 -5.44
CA VAL A 72 5.84 8.65 -4.07
C VAL A 72 7.35 8.55 -4.04
N GLU A 73 7.89 8.75 -2.84
CA GLU A 73 9.32 8.67 -2.61
C GLU A 73 9.58 7.54 -1.63
N TYR A 74 10.83 7.17 -1.52
CA TYR A 74 11.24 6.21 -0.51
C TYR A 74 10.74 6.68 0.85
N GLY A 75 10.04 5.81 1.56
CA GLY A 75 9.56 6.13 2.89
C GLY A 75 8.20 6.82 2.94
N THR A 76 7.62 7.16 1.80
CA THR A 76 6.28 7.74 1.80
C THR A 76 5.29 6.74 2.41
N PRO A 77 4.50 7.16 3.43
CA PRO A 77 3.50 6.26 4.01
C PRO A 77 2.41 5.95 2.99
N LEU A 78 2.10 4.68 2.84
CA LEU A 78 1.11 4.23 1.85
C LEU A 78 -0.17 3.72 2.50
N PHE A 79 -0.04 2.89 3.53
CA PHE A 79 -1.19 2.26 4.19
C PHE A 79 -0.98 2.26 5.68
N GLU A 80 -2.11 2.33 6.38
CA GLU A 80 -2.13 2.13 7.83
C GLU A 80 -2.90 0.84 8.08
N ILE A 81 -2.26 -0.13 8.75
CA ILE A 81 -2.83 -1.45 9.02
C ILE A 81 -3.02 -1.60 10.52
N ALA A 82 -4.25 -1.85 10.90
CA ALA A 82 -4.59 -2.01 12.32
C ALA A 82 -4.52 -3.47 12.75
#